data_66045e5ddf3b56ae2c57def25d515e31
#
_entry.id   66045e5ddf3b56ae2c57def25d515e31
#
_cell.length_a   1.000
_cell.length_b   1.000
_cell.length_c   1.000
_cell.angle_alpha   90.00
_cell.angle_beta   90.00
_cell.angle_gamma   90.00
#
_symmetry.space_group_name_H-M   'P 1'
#
loop_
_entity.id
_entity.type
_entity.pdbx_description
1 polymer ?
#
loop_
_entity_poly.entity_id
_entity_poly.type
_entity_poly.pdbx_seq_one_letter_code
_entity_poly.pdbx_strand_id
1 'polypeptide(L)'
;MIKKYLIVSFFITLFSISSHAAGTDDGSSKVKSKYNKAVSLIKQAKKYEKKGKTKKANKRYEKAQKLLLTSNKKKPLQANTLNYLGFTTRKLGDYENGERYYLLGLEIEPNHKGINEYLGELYVVTNRIDLAKERLNVLANCNCEEYGELKEIIDGTKTSKY
;
A
#
# COMPACT_ATOMS: atom_id res chain seq x y z
N MET A 1 -66.82 -44.43 31.32
CA MET A 1 -65.71 -44.32 30.35
C MET A 1 -64.91 -43.07 30.67
N ILE A 2 -63.77 -43.20 31.36
CA ILE A 2 -62.93 -42.09 31.83
C ILE A 2 -61.77 -41.99 30.89
N LYS A 3 -61.71 -40.92 30.10
CA LYS A 3 -60.55 -40.60 29.22
C LYS A 3 -59.41 -40.02 30.06
N LYS A 4 -58.31 -40.81 30.11
CA LYS A 4 -57.05 -40.31 30.72
C LYS A 4 -56.35 -39.37 29.72
N TYR A 5 -56.15 -38.11 30.13
CA TYR A 5 -55.32 -37.14 29.42
C TYR A 5 -53.85 -37.32 29.87
N LEU A 6 -53.00 -37.71 28.94
CA LEU A 6 -51.55 -37.78 29.16
C LEU A 6 -50.98 -36.37 28.96
N ILE A 7 -50.49 -35.74 30.04
CA ILE A 7 -49.78 -34.47 29.99
C ILE A 7 -48.32 -34.81 29.67
N VAL A 8 -47.90 -34.53 28.46
CA VAL A 8 -46.50 -34.59 28.06
C VAL A 8 -45.85 -33.24 28.42
N SER A 9 -45.06 -33.23 29.50
CA SER A 9 -44.25 -32.08 29.90
C SER A 9 -43.06 -31.99 28.94
N PHE A 10 -43.09 -30.98 28.09
CA PHE A 10 -42.00 -30.62 27.21
C PHE A 10 -40.99 -29.73 27.97
N PHE A 11 -39.90 -30.36 28.43
CA PHE A 11 -38.78 -29.61 29.03
C PHE A 11 -38.00 -28.93 27.91
N ILE A 12 -38.19 -27.63 27.75
CA ILE A 12 -37.34 -26.80 26.89
C ILE A 12 -36.08 -26.47 27.68
N THR A 13 -34.99 -27.17 27.40
CA THR A 13 -33.65 -26.81 27.85
C THR A 13 -33.17 -25.67 27.00
N LEU A 14 -33.16 -24.47 27.56
CA LEU A 14 -32.48 -23.27 27.01
C LEU A 14 -30.97 -23.55 26.99
N PHE A 15 -30.47 -23.94 25.83
CA PHE A 15 -29.04 -23.99 25.57
C PHE A 15 -28.56 -22.54 25.33
N SER A 16 -27.99 -21.94 26.35
CA SER A 16 -27.32 -20.66 26.22
C SER A 16 -26.05 -20.81 25.39
N ILE A 17 -26.13 -20.52 24.10
CA ILE A 17 -24.95 -20.44 23.23
C ILE A 17 -24.24 -19.15 23.60
N SER A 18 -23.22 -19.25 24.45
CA SER A 18 -22.26 -18.19 24.66
C SER A 18 -21.45 -18.06 23.37
N SER A 19 -21.87 -17.14 22.49
CA SER A 19 -21.05 -16.72 21.35
C SER A 19 -19.83 -15.99 21.89
N HIS A 20 -18.73 -16.73 22.10
CA HIS A 20 -17.42 -16.13 22.19
C HIS A 20 -17.10 -15.56 20.82
N ALA A 21 -17.33 -14.26 20.67
CA ALA A 21 -16.73 -13.49 19.58
C ALA A 21 -15.22 -13.57 19.77
N ALA A 22 -14.59 -14.58 19.16
CA ALA A 22 -13.14 -14.64 19.04
C ALA A 22 -12.72 -13.42 18.26
N GLY A 23 -12.11 -12.47 18.94
CA GLY A 23 -11.60 -11.24 18.35
C GLY A 23 -10.58 -11.52 17.25
N THR A 24 -11.03 -11.46 15.99
CA THR A 24 -10.20 -11.62 14.80
C THR A 24 -9.42 -10.35 14.44
N ASP A 25 -9.32 -9.37 15.35
CA ASP A 25 -8.77 -8.03 15.07
C ASP A 25 -7.24 -7.93 15.26
N ASP A 26 -6.58 -8.88 15.89
CA ASP A 26 -5.12 -8.81 16.15
C ASP A 26 -4.29 -8.86 14.85
N GLY A 27 -4.72 -9.60 13.85
CA GLY A 27 -4.03 -9.71 12.56
C GLY A 27 -4.07 -8.41 11.74
N SER A 28 -5.22 -7.76 11.66
CA SER A 28 -5.42 -6.52 10.91
C SER A 28 -4.69 -5.35 11.57
N SER A 29 -4.76 -5.23 12.88
CA SER A 29 -4.05 -4.22 13.67
C SER A 29 -2.53 -4.33 13.51
N LYS A 30 -1.96 -5.52 13.58
CA LYS A 30 -0.52 -5.76 13.35
C LYS A 30 -0.07 -5.44 11.93
N VAL A 31 -0.89 -5.72 10.93
CA VAL A 31 -0.60 -5.37 9.52
C VAL A 31 -0.57 -3.85 9.35
N LYS A 32 -1.59 -3.14 9.84
CA LYS A 32 -1.65 -1.67 9.82
C LYS A 32 -0.46 -1.06 10.55
N SER A 33 -0.05 -1.62 11.70
CA SER A 33 1.12 -1.18 12.45
C SER A 33 2.43 -1.33 11.65
N LYS A 34 2.64 -2.45 10.93
CA LYS A 34 3.82 -2.66 10.08
C LYS A 34 3.86 -1.70 8.90
N TYR A 35 2.72 -1.51 8.22
CA TYR A 35 2.59 -0.53 7.15
C TYR A 35 2.94 0.88 7.64
N ASN A 36 2.34 1.35 8.73
CA ASN A 36 2.60 2.68 9.28
C ASN A 36 4.08 2.86 9.67
N LYS A 37 4.69 1.83 10.25
CA LYS A 37 6.13 1.83 10.57
C LYS A 37 6.99 1.93 9.31
N ALA A 38 6.63 1.25 8.23
CA ALA A 38 7.32 1.34 6.96
C ALA A 38 7.23 2.76 6.38
N VAL A 39 6.04 3.36 6.37
CA VAL A 39 5.84 4.75 5.91
C VAL A 39 6.69 5.73 6.73
N SER A 40 6.77 5.56 8.06
CA SER A 40 7.64 6.37 8.91
C SER A 40 9.12 6.22 8.54
N LEU A 41 9.58 5.00 8.25
CA LEU A 41 10.96 4.75 7.81
C LEU A 41 11.25 5.40 6.45
N ILE A 42 10.31 5.36 5.51
CA ILE A 42 10.43 6.05 4.22
C ILE A 42 10.57 7.56 4.40
N LYS A 43 9.74 8.17 5.27
CA LYS A 43 9.87 9.60 5.60
C LYS A 43 11.25 9.95 6.17
N GLN A 44 11.81 9.08 7.03
CA GLN A 44 13.16 9.24 7.56
C GLN A 44 14.22 9.11 6.46
N ALA A 45 14.06 8.12 5.56
CA ALA A 45 14.97 7.91 4.44
C ALA A 45 15.03 9.15 3.53
N LYS A 46 13.87 9.68 3.12
CA LYS A 46 13.78 10.94 2.33
C LYS A 46 14.50 12.11 3.04
N LYS A 47 14.43 12.22 4.37
CA LYS A 47 15.17 13.25 5.12
C LYS A 47 16.69 13.02 5.09
N TYR A 48 17.15 11.77 5.09
CA TYR A 48 18.57 11.45 4.95
C TYR A 48 19.08 11.75 3.53
N GLU A 49 18.31 11.48 2.50
CA GLU A 49 18.65 11.82 1.12
C GLU A 49 18.84 13.32 0.93
N LYS A 50 17.87 14.12 1.40
CA LYS A 50 17.98 15.59 1.37
C LYS A 50 19.25 16.13 2.04
N LYS A 51 19.87 15.34 2.92
CA LYS A 51 21.13 15.67 3.63
C LYS A 51 22.35 14.97 3.01
N GLY A 52 22.23 14.36 1.82
CA GLY A 52 23.31 13.62 1.17
C GLY A 52 23.75 12.33 1.89
N LYS A 53 22.97 11.86 2.88
CA LYS A 53 23.32 10.68 3.70
C LYS A 53 22.77 9.39 3.09
N THR A 54 23.16 9.09 1.83
CA THR A 54 22.63 7.98 1.03
C THR A 54 22.69 6.62 1.73
N LYS A 55 23.82 6.26 2.34
CA LYS A 55 23.96 4.98 3.08
C LYS A 55 22.92 4.86 4.22
N LYS A 56 22.60 5.97 4.91
CA LYS A 56 21.57 5.97 5.97
C LYS A 56 20.16 5.88 5.39
N ALA A 57 19.93 6.53 4.27
CA ALA A 57 18.66 6.45 3.54
C ALA A 57 18.38 5.02 3.08
N ASN A 58 19.33 4.37 2.38
CA ASN A 58 19.19 3.00 1.89
C ASN A 58 18.87 2.00 3.03
N LYS A 59 19.58 2.08 4.15
CA LYS A 59 19.24 1.25 5.33
C LYS A 59 17.81 1.44 5.84
N ARG A 60 17.23 2.62 5.68
CA ARG A 60 15.82 2.87 6.04
C ARG A 60 14.87 2.31 4.99
N TYR A 61 15.19 2.47 3.70
CA TYR A 61 14.40 1.87 2.61
C TYR A 61 14.37 0.36 2.69
N GLU A 62 15.49 -0.31 2.92
CA GLU A 62 15.55 -1.77 3.13
C GLU A 62 14.65 -2.24 4.28
N LYS A 63 14.71 -1.54 5.43
CA LYS A 63 13.85 -1.87 6.58
C LYS A 63 12.37 -1.63 6.28
N ALA A 64 12.05 -0.56 5.56
CA ALA A 64 10.69 -0.28 5.14
C ALA A 64 10.16 -1.36 4.18
N GLN A 65 10.95 -1.72 3.17
CA GLN A 65 10.61 -2.76 2.20
C GLN A 65 10.31 -4.11 2.88
N LYS A 66 11.14 -4.56 3.84
CA LYS A 66 10.89 -5.79 4.61
C LYS A 66 9.55 -5.76 5.37
N LEU A 67 9.19 -4.61 5.94
CA LEU A 67 7.91 -4.45 6.62
C LEU A 67 6.73 -4.45 5.65
N LEU A 68 6.89 -3.81 4.48
CA LEU A 68 5.88 -3.79 3.42
C LEU A 68 5.66 -5.17 2.81
N LEU A 69 6.72 -5.93 2.54
CA LEU A 69 6.63 -7.32 2.08
C LEU A 69 5.87 -8.18 3.09
N THR A 70 6.16 -8.01 4.39
CA THR A 70 5.42 -8.72 5.45
C THR A 70 3.96 -8.30 5.50
N SER A 71 3.66 -7.01 5.30
CA SER A 71 2.29 -6.49 5.24
C SER A 71 1.55 -7.06 4.03
N ASN A 72 2.18 -7.02 2.85
CA ASN A 72 1.61 -7.52 1.61
C ASN A 72 1.35 -9.04 1.64
N LYS A 73 2.25 -9.82 2.27
CA LYS A 73 2.02 -11.27 2.45
C LYS A 73 0.78 -11.56 3.29
N LYS A 74 0.49 -10.74 4.30
CA LYS A 74 -0.66 -10.94 5.19
C LYS A 74 -1.95 -10.35 4.63
N LYS A 75 -1.88 -9.24 3.94
CA LYS A 75 -2.99 -8.56 3.28
C LYS A 75 -2.54 -8.14 1.89
N PRO A 76 -2.64 -9.04 0.91
CA PRO A 76 -2.18 -8.77 -0.45
C PRO A 76 -3.08 -7.75 -1.15
N LEU A 77 -2.61 -7.29 -2.31
CA LEU A 77 -3.37 -6.47 -3.24
C LEU A 77 -3.93 -5.18 -2.61
N GLN A 78 -3.13 -4.51 -1.78
CA GLN A 78 -3.46 -3.18 -1.28
C GLN A 78 -2.67 -2.15 -2.09
N ALA A 79 -3.32 -1.31 -2.90
CA ALA A 79 -2.69 -0.34 -3.78
C ALA A 79 -1.67 0.55 -3.03
N ASN A 80 -2.00 1.06 -1.86
CA ASN A 80 -1.07 1.81 -1.02
C ASN A 80 0.19 1.02 -0.61
N THR A 81 0.07 -0.28 -0.32
CA THR A 81 1.22 -1.12 0.03
C THR A 81 2.09 -1.35 -1.20
N LEU A 82 1.47 -1.62 -2.35
CA LEU A 82 2.16 -1.80 -3.64
C LEU A 82 2.86 -0.52 -4.09
N ASN A 83 2.24 0.65 -3.89
CA ASN A 83 2.87 1.94 -4.11
C ASN A 83 4.20 2.08 -3.36
N TYR A 84 4.20 1.82 -2.06
CA TYR A 84 5.43 1.93 -1.27
C TYR A 84 6.42 0.78 -1.51
N LEU A 85 5.97 -0.40 -1.91
CA LEU A 85 6.86 -1.46 -2.40
C LEU A 85 7.56 -1.02 -3.69
N GLY A 86 6.81 -0.52 -4.67
CA GLY A 86 7.40 0.04 -5.89
C GLY A 86 8.40 1.13 -5.59
N PHE A 87 8.02 2.09 -4.73
CA PHE A 87 8.89 3.19 -4.32
C PHE A 87 10.18 2.71 -3.65
N THR A 88 10.10 1.84 -2.65
CA THR A 88 11.30 1.38 -1.93
C THR A 88 12.20 0.50 -2.77
N THR A 89 11.62 -0.34 -3.64
CA THR A 89 12.34 -1.22 -4.56
C THR A 89 13.12 -0.39 -5.59
N ARG A 90 12.47 0.60 -6.20
CA ARG A 90 13.11 1.55 -7.11
C ARG A 90 14.24 2.35 -6.44
N LYS A 91 14.00 2.86 -5.22
CA LYS A 91 15.01 3.60 -4.44
C LYS A 91 16.24 2.77 -4.08
N LEU A 92 16.13 1.45 -4.09
CA LEU A 92 17.23 0.52 -3.89
C LEU A 92 17.88 0.08 -5.22
N GLY A 93 17.47 0.65 -6.35
CA GLY A 93 18.07 0.44 -7.67
C GLY A 93 17.39 -0.63 -8.52
N ASP A 94 16.39 -1.33 -8.03
CA ASP A 94 15.65 -2.35 -8.77
C ASP A 94 14.43 -1.73 -9.46
N TYR A 95 14.65 -1.12 -10.62
CA TYR A 95 13.63 -0.41 -11.39
C TYR A 95 12.58 -1.36 -11.96
N GLU A 96 12.98 -2.53 -12.41
CA GLU A 96 12.09 -3.51 -13.04
C GLU A 96 11.05 -4.03 -12.04
N ASN A 97 11.46 -4.51 -10.89
CA ASN A 97 10.52 -4.96 -9.86
C ASN A 97 9.75 -3.77 -9.24
N GLY A 98 10.34 -2.58 -9.18
CA GLY A 98 9.66 -1.35 -8.77
C GLY A 98 8.46 -1.06 -9.68
N GLU A 99 8.66 -1.13 -11.00
CA GLU A 99 7.60 -0.97 -12.01
C GLU A 99 6.52 -2.03 -11.88
N ARG A 100 6.89 -3.31 -11.71
CA ARG A 100 5.92 -4.40 -11.53
C ARG A 100 4.97 -4.15 -10.34
N TYR A 101 5.49 -3.66 -9.22
CA TYR A 101 4.64 -3.31 -8.07
C TYR A 101 3.68 -2.18 -8.40
N TYR A 102 4.11 -1.15 -9.12
CA TYR A 102 3.25 -0.06 -9.53
C TYR A 102 2.16 -0.52 -10.48
N LEU A 103 2.50 -1.30 -11.51
CA LEU A 103 1.54 -1.83 -12.47
C LEU A 103 0.48 -2.68 -11.77
N LEU A 104 0.89 -3.59 -10.88
CA LEU A 104 -0.04 -4.39 -10.08
C LEU A 104 -0.94 -3.50 -9.20
N GLY A 105 -0.42 -2.40 -8.68
CA GLY A 105 -1.22 -1.44 -7.92
C GLY A 105 -2.25 -0.71 -8.77
N LEU A 106 -1.93 -0.41 -10.05
CA LEU A 106 -2.86 0.23 -10.99
C LEU A 106 -3.92 -0.73 -11.53
N GLU A 107 -3.66 -2.05 -11.56
CA GLU A 107 -4.71 -3.04 -11.85
C GLU A 107 -5.82 -3.00 -10.78
N ILE A 108 -5.49 -2.66 -9.54
CA ILE A 108 -6.43 -2.58 -8.41
C ILE A 108 -7.08 -1.20 -8.35
N GLU A 109 -6.29 -0.15 -8.49
CA GLU A 109 -6.70 1.25 -8.36
C GLU A 109 -6.07 2.08 -9.49
N PRO A 110 -6.68 2.10 -10.70
CA PRO A 110 -6.11 2.77 -11.88
C PRO A 110 -5.79 4.26 -11.67
N ASN A 111 -6.58 4.93 -10.83
CA ASN A 111 -6.45 6.36 -10.54
C ASN A 111 -5.67 6.66 -9.26
N HIS A 112 -4.92 5.69 -8.70
CA HIS A 112 -4.12 5.91 -7.50
C HIS A 112 -3.06 6.98 -7.74
N LYS A 113 -3.20 8.14 -7.09
CA LYS A 113 -2.39 9.34 -7.35
C LYS A 113 -0.90 9.08 -7.21
N GLY A 114 -0.48 8.59 -6.05
CA GLY A 114 0.95 8.35 -5.79
C GLY A 114 1.57 7.24 -6.67
N ILE A 115 0.80 6.27 -7.18
CA ILE A 115 1.33 5.28 -8.12
C ILE A 115 1.54 5.92 -9.48
N ASN A 116 0.57 6.68 -9.98
CA ASN A 116 0.70 7.36 -11.27
C ASN A 116 1.87 8.37 -11.25
N GLU A 117 2.05 9.13 -10.15
CA GLU A 117 3.21 10.00 -9.97
C GLU A 117 4.52 9.21 -10.02
N TYR A 118 4.69 8.22 -9.14
CA TYR A 118 5.97 7.51 -9.00
C TYR A 118 6.32 6.62 -10.19
N LEU A 119 5.33 6.03 -10.85
CA LEU A 119 5.54 5.31 -12.09
C LEU A 119 5.90 6.26 -13.23
N GLY A 120 5.25 7.42 -13.30
CA GLY A 120 5.59 8.47 -14.25
C GLY A 120 7.05 8.95 -14.07
N GLU A 121 7.47 9.21 -12.84
CA GLU A 121 8.87 9.54 -12.55
C GLU A 121 9.84 8.41 -12.96
N LEU A 122 9.48 7.13 -12.71
CA LEU A 122 10.28 6.00 -13.14
C LEU A 122 10.42 5.97 -14.67
N TYR A 123 9.36 6.26 -15.40
CA TYR A 123 9.40 6.34 -16.85
C TYR A 123 10.30 7.48 -17.36
N VAL A 124 10.30 8.64 -16.71
CA VAL A 124 11.25 9.73 -17.04
C VAL A 124 12.69 9.27 -16.85
N VAL A 125 13.03 8.67 -15.70
CA VAL A 125 14.39 8.21 -15.38
C VAL A 125 14.88 7.11 -16.34
N THR A 126 13.95 6.31 -16.86
CA THR A 126 14.24 5.26 -17.84
C THR A 126 14.06 5.69 -19.29
N ASN A 127 13.97 7.01 -19.55
CA ASN A 127 13.80 7.62 -20.88
C ASN A 127 12.54 7.16 -21.64
N ARG A 128 11.47 6.84 -20.94
CA ARG A 128 10.16 6.45 -21.49
C ARG A 128 9.14 7.58 -21.33
N ILE A 129 9.45 8.74 -21.93
CA ILE A 129 8.74 10.00 -21.70
C ILE A 129 7.26 9.92 -22.09
N ASP A 130 6.91 9.22 -23.14
CA ASP A 130 5.51 9.10 -23.58
C ASP A 130 4.66 8.35 -22.55
N LEU A 131 5.19 7.28 -21.94
CA LEU A 131 4.53 6.59 -20.84
C LEU A 131 4.39 7.47 -19.59
N ALA A 132 5.39 8.35 -19.32
CA ALA A 132 5.28 9.32 -18.23
C ALA A 132 4.14 10.33 -18.47
N LYS A 133 3.98 10.81 -19.72
CA LYS A 133 2.86 11.69 -20.10
C LYS A 133 1.50 11.00 -19.97
N GLU A 134 1.40 9.71 -20.28
CA GLU A 134 0.17 8.95 -20.04
C GLU A 134 -0.20 8.95 -18.53
N ARG A 135 0.79 8.76 -17.65
CA ARG A 135 0.55 8.82 -16.19
C ARG A 135 0.14 10.23 -15.76
N LEU A 136 0.76 11.26 -16.34
CA LEU A 136 0.38 12.65 -16.08
C LEU A 136 -1.08 12.93 -16.50
N ASN A 137 -1.50 12.41 -17.65
CA ASN A 137 -2.88 12.56 -18.13
C ASN A 137 -3.91 11.94 -17.18
N VAL A 138 -3.60 10.79 -16.54
CA VAL A 138 -4.47 10.21 -15.51
C VAL A 138 -4.65 11.15 -14.32
N LEU A 139 -3.62 11.95 -13.99
CA LEU A 139 -3.64 12.90 -12.89
C LEU A 139 -4.26 14.26 -13.24
N ALA A 140 -4.56 14.53 -14.52
CA ALA A 140 -4.92 15.88 -15.00
C ALA A 140 -6.08 16.53 -14.23
N ASN A 141 -7.06 15.73 -13.78
CA ASN A 141 -8.27 16.22 -13.10
C ASN A 141 -8.26 15.98 -11.58
N CYS A 142 -7.13 15.55 -11.01
CA CYS A 142 -7.10 15.19 -9.59
C CYS A 142 -7.05 16.38 -8.63
N ASN A 143 -6.70 17.57 -9.12
CA ASN A 143 -6.41 18.75 -8.29
C ASN A 143 -5.49 18.40 -7.10
N CYS A 144 -4.37 17.72 -7.39
CA CYS A 144 -3.47 17.12 -6.41
C CYS A 144 -2.02 17.51 -6.65
N GLU A 145 -1.19 17.40 -5.61
CA GLU A 145 0.23 17.72 -5.63
C GLU A 145 1.00 16.83 -6.61
N GLU A 146 0.59 15.56 -6.73
CA GLU A 146 1.23 14.54 -7.57
C GLU A 146 1.24 14.93 -9.06
N TYR A 147 0.20 15.62 -9.54
CA TYR A 147 0.18 16.16 -10.90
C TYR A 147 1.28 17.20 -11.12
N GLY A 148 1.39 18.17 -10.21
CA GLY A 148 2.41 19.23 -10.28
C GLY A 148 3.82 18.65 -10.20
N GLU A 149 4.06 17.74 -9.25
CA GLU A 149 5.36 17.08 -9.06
C GLU A 149 5.80 16.33 -10.34
N LEU A 150 4.93 15.52 -10.92
CA LEU A 150 5.23 14.76 -12.14
C LEU A 150 5.41 15.67 -13.35
N LYS A 151 4.58 16.71 -13.48
CA LYS A 151 4.71 17.69 -14.56
C LYS A 151 6.05 18.39 -14.55
N GLU A 152 6.48 18.89 -13.39
CA GLU A 152 7.79 19.56 -13.24
C GLU A 152 8.97 18.65 -13.60
N ILE A 153 8.86 17.35 -13.31
CA ILE A 153 9.88 16.35 -13.65
C ILE A 153 9.89 16.07 -15.15
N ILE A 154 8.73 15.94 -15.80
CA ILE A 154 8.63 15.74 -17.25
C ILE A 154 9.17 16.97 -18.00
N ASP A 155 8.84 18.18 -17.53
CA ASP A 155 9.28 19.44 -18.12
C ASP A 155 10.78 19.75 -17.85
N GLY A 156 11.47 18.95 -17.01
CA GLY A 156 12.88 19.14 -16.65
C GLY A 156 13.14 20.32 -15.72
N THR A 157 12.11 20.95 -15.16
CA THR A 157 12.22 22.05 -14.20
C THR A 157 12.54 21.55 -12.79
N LYS A 158 12.30 20.29 -12.52
CA LYS A 158 12.64 19.59 -11.29
C LYS A 158 13.38 18.29 -11.61
N THR A 159 14.50 18.08 -10.96
CA THR A 159 15.19 16.80 -11.05
C THR A 159 14.40 15.72 -10.31
N SER A 160 14.15 14.61 -10.97
CA SER A 160 13.71 13.39 -10.28
C SER A 160 14.74 13.10 -9.17
N LYS A 161 14.26 12.83 -7.96
CA LYS A 161 15.11 12.57 -6.79
C LYS A 161 15.68 11.14 -6.79
N TYR A 162 15.99 10.60 -7.98
CA TYR A 162 16.41 9.22 -8.18
C TYR A 162 17.67 9.14 -9.03
#